data_f08b327f8080cd8b3676a660c008e89e
#
_entry.id   f08b327f8080cd8b3676a660c008e89e
#
_cell.length_a   1.000
_cell.length_b   1.000
_cell.length_c   1.000
_cell.angle_alpha   90.00
_cell.angle_beta   90.00
_cell.angle_gamma   90.00
#
_symmetry.space_group_name_H-M   'P 1'
#
loop_
_entity.id
_entity.type
_entity.pdbx_description
1 polymer ?
#
loop_
_entity_poly.entity_id
_entity_poly.type
_entity_poly.pdbx_seq_one_letter_code
_entity_poly.pdbx_strand_id
1 'polypeptide(L)'
;MKTLVVKVGGSLLRSPVIISNIANILARLKPGKVIVPGGGIFADVVRKLFVEHKITSEEAHYMAIKAMEIHSVMLSYRLRTSKLCSTLEEIVSTLSEGKIAIVLPYEIIRKVNILPESWSITSDSIAVLIGILLGADLVVLLKNVDGVYVNGKVVKELKAGSVSKLKRYADDYVLELIRRFKVKVAIVNGLKPEILKYLVSGRECPQPYTLITA
;
A
#
# COMPACT_ATOMS: atom_id res chain seq x y z
N MET A 1 16.57 6.78 5.50
CA MET A 1 15.38 5.91 5.44
C MET A 1 15.83 4.47 5.53
N LYS A 2 15.32 3.72 6.51
CA LYS A 2 15.66 2.29 6.76
C LYS A 2 14.62 1.36 6.13
N THR A 3 13.34 1.66 6.30
CA THR A 3 12.23 0.81 5.83
C THR A 3 11.20 1.63 5.06
N LEU A 4 10.85 1.15 3.87
CA LEU A 4 9.85 1.72 2.97
C LEU A 4 8.75 0.67 2.74
N VAL A 5 7.51 0.99 3.08
CA VAL A 5 6.35 0.18 2.70
C VAL A 5 5.72 0.77 1.45
N VAL A 6 5.55 -0.05 0.42
CA VAL A 6 4.96 0.36 -0.86
C VAL A 6 3.72 -0.45 -1.15
N LYS A 7 2.58 0.21 -1.12
CA LYS A 7 1.33 -0.37 -1.57
C LYS A 7 1.21 -0.22 -3.08
N VAL A 8 1.03 -1.33 -3.79
CA VAL A 8 0.79 -1.31 -5.24
C VAL A 8 -0.70 -1.43 -5.51
N GLY A 9 -1.30 -0.35 -6.02
CA GLY A 9 -2.74 -0.29 -6.28
C GLY A 9 -3.23 -1.39 -7.23
N GLY A 10 -4.39 -1.97 -6.96
CA GLY A 10 -4.94 -3.06 -7.76
C GLY A 10 -5.15 -2.70 -9.24
N SER A 11 -5.47 -1.45 -9.56
CA SER A 11 -5.57 -0.97 -10.95
C SER A 11 -4.23 -1.00 -11.70
N LEU A 12 -3.12 -0.78 -11.01
CA LEU A 12 -1.76 -0.83 -11.59
C LEU A 12 -1.36 -2.29 -11.90
N LEU A 13 -1.87 -3.24 -11.13
CA LEU A 13 -1.58 -4.67 -11.27
C LEU A 13 -2.17 -5.30 -12.54
N ARG A 14 -3.04 -4.57 -13.25
CA ARG A 14 -3.60 -5.01 -14.55
C ARG A 14 -2.63 -4.87 -15.72
N SER A 15 -1.55 -4.09 -15.57
CA SER A 15 -0.58 -3.82 -16.63
C SER A 15 0.78 -4.45 -16.34
N PRO A 16 1.20 -5.46 -17.12
CA PRO A 16 2.53 -6.06 -16.98
C PRO A 16 3.68 -5.06 -17.12
N VAL A 17 3.52 -4.07 -18.00
CA VAL A 17 4.52 -3.01 -18.21
C VAL A 17 4.69 -2.14 -16.96
N ILE A 18 3.57 -1.72 -16.36
CA ILE A 18 3.60 -0.91 -15.13
C ILE A 18 4.24 -1.71 -13.99
N ILE A 19 3.87 -2.97 -13.83
CA ILE A 19 4.45 -3.85 -12.81
C ILE A 19 5.97 -3.97 -13.01
N SER A 20 6.43 -4.19 -14.25
CA SER A 20 7.85 -4.29 -14.56
C SER A 20 8.60 -2.99 -14.25
N ASN A 21 8.03 -1.84 -14.55
CA ASN A 21 8.61 -0.53 -14.23
C ASN A 21 8.72 -0.32 -12.71
N ILE A 22 7.65 -0.62 -11.96
CA ILE A 22 7.66 -0.54 -10.49
C ILE A 22 8.73 -1.51 -9.92
N ALA A 23 8.78 -2.74 -10.40
CA ALA A 23 9.75 -3.75 -9.97
C ALA A 23 11.19 -3.29 -10.20
N ASN A 24 11.48 -2.75 -11.39
CA ASN A 24 12.81 -2.23 -11.75
C ASN A 24 13.25 -1.06 -10.85
N ILE A 25 12.33 -0.18 -10.48
CA ILE A 25 12.62 0.92 -9.56
C ILE A 25 12.86 0.37 -8.16
N LEU A 26 11.96 -0.47 -7.63
CA LEU A 26 12.08 -1.05 -6.29
C LEU A 26 13.38 -1.85 -6.11
N ALA A 27 13.80 -2.61 -7.11
CA ALA A 27 15.05 -3.37 -7.06
C ALA A 27 16.30 -2.49 -6.85
N ARG A 28 16.27 -1.24 -7.30
CA ARG A 28 17.39 -0.28 -7.24
C ARG A 28 17.38 0.62 -6.00
N LEU A 29 16.31 0.63 -5.22
CA LEU A 29 16.24 1.43 -4.01
C LEU A 29 17.07 0.81 -2.89
N LYS A 30 17.78 1.64 -2.08
CA LYS A 30 18.62 1.17 -0.97
C LYS A 30 17.84 0.73 0.29
N PRO A 31 16.72 1.40 0.72
CA PRO A 31 16.02 1.01 1.94
C PRO A 31 15.47 -0.41 1.86
N GLY A 32 15.23 -1.03 3.03
CA GLY A 32 14.41 -2.23 3.12
C GLY A 32 13.04 -1.98 2.52
N LYS A 33 12.58 -2.86 1.64
CA LYS A 33 11.34 -2.68 0.87
C LYS A 33 10.32 -3.74 1.23
N VAL A 34 9.15 -3.28 1.67
CA VAL A 34 7.99 -4.12 1.96
C VAL A 34 6.91 -3.77 0.96
N ILE A 35 6.39 -4.74 0.23
CA ILE A 35 5.37 -4.54 -0.79
C ILE A 35 4.05 -5.12 -0.31
N VAL A 36 3.01 -4.29 -0.35
CA VAL A 36 1.63 -4.68 -0.04
C VAL A 36 0.80 -4.52 -1.32
N PRO A 37 0.37 -5.59 -1.98
CA PRO A 37 -0.44 -5.48 -3.18
C PRO A 37 -1.89 -5.13 -2.86
N GLY A 38 -2.57 -4.50 -3.79
CA GLY A 38 -4.02 -4.34 -3.74
C GLY A 38 -4.75 -5.59 -4.26
N GLY A 39 -6.02 -5.75 -3.93
CA GLY A 39 -6.82 -6.91 -4.34
C GLY A 39 -7.19 -6.92 -5.84
N GLY A 40 -7.21 -5.76 -6.52
CA GLY A 40 -7.46 -5.63 -7.97
C GLY A 40 -8.70 -6.40 -8.45
N ILE A 41 -8.56 -7.09 -9.59
CA ILE A 41 -9.67 -7.84 -10.21
C ILE A 41 -10.24 -8.94 -9.29
N PHE A 42 -9.43 -9.54 -8.43
CA PHE A 42 -9.89 -10.57 -7.51
C PHE A 42 -10.76 -9.97 -6.39
N ALA A 43 -10.43 -8.77 -5.91
CA ALA A 43 -11.32 -8.04 -5.00
C ALA A 43 -12.60 -7.55 -5.71
N ASP A 44 -12.56 -7.28 -7.03
CA ASP A 44 -13.76 -6.96 -7.80
C ASP A 44 -14.73 -8.17 -7.87
N VAL A 45 -14.19 -9.40 -7.93
CA VAL A 45 -15.00 -10.63 -7.81
C VAL A 45 -15.64 -10.71 -6.41
N VAL A 46 -14.87 -10.47 -5.35
CA VAL A 46 -15.43 -10.45 -3.99
C VAL A 46 -16.54 -9.41 -3.84
N ARG A 47 -16.38 -8.23 -4.46
CA ARG A 47 -17.42 -7.17 -4.47
C ARG A 47 -18.72 -7.63 -5.13
N LYS A 48 -18.64 -8.40 -6.22
CA LYS A 48 -19.81 -9.00 -6.85
C LYS A 48 -20.47 -10.01 -5.92
N LEU A 49 -19.71 -10.91 -5.33
CA LEU A 49 -20.23 -11.89 -4.37
C LEU A 49 -20.91 -11.20 -3.18
N PHE A 50 -20.35 -10.12 -2.66
CA PHE A 50 -20.96 -9.35 -1.58
C PHE A 50 -22.36 -8.84 -1.94
N VAL A 51 -22.55 -8.36 -3.17
CA VAL A 51 -23.83 -7.83 -3.64
C VAL A 51 -24.80 -8.96 -4.03
N GLU A 52 -24.32 -9.98 -4.76
CA GLU A 52 -25.17 -11.01 -5.37
C GLU A 52 -25.52 -12.14 -4.40
N HIS A 53 -24.58 -12.54 -3.54
CA HIS A 53 -24.73 -13.68 -2.61
C HIS A 53 -24.97 -13.26 -1.16
N LYS A 54 -25.09 -11.95 -0.89
CA LYS A 54 -25.38 -11.39 0.44
C LYS A 54 -24.44 -11.91 1.53
N ILE A 55 -23.16 -12.15 1.19
CA ILE A 55 -22.14 -12.47 2.19
C ILE A 55 -21.97 -11.31 3.17
N THR A 56 -21.55 -11.59 4.39
CA THR A 56 -21.38 -10.57 5.42
C THR A 56 -20.20 -9.64 5.10
N SER A 57 -20.16 -8.47 5.74
CA SER A 57 -19.02 -7.54 5.61
C SER A 57 -17.71 -8.16 6.08
N GLU A 58 -17.75 -8.99 7.12
CA GLU A 58 -16.62 -9.75 7.63
C GLU A 58 -16.09 -10.76 6.60
N GLU A 59 -16.97 -11.59 6.04
CA GLU A 59 -16.60 -12.54 4.98
C GLU A 59 -15.97 -11.81 3.79
N ALA A 60 -16.62 -10.75 3.30
CA ALA A 60 -16.11 -9.95 2.19
C ALA A 60 -14.76 -9.30 2.52
N HIS A 61 -14.54 -8.82 3.75
CA HIS A 61 -13.28 -8.26 4.22
C HIS A 61 -12.14 -9.27 4.11
N TYR A 62 -12.31 -10.46 4.70
CA TYR A 62 -11.26 -11.49 4.66
C TYR A 62 -11.04 -12.08 3.27
N MET A 63 -12.10 -12.25 2.48
CA MET A 63 -11.98 -12.65 1.07
C MET A 63 -11.20 -11.62 0.25
N ALA A 64 -11.42 -10.31 0.48
CA ALA A 64 -10.67 -9.26 -0.19
C ALA A 64 -9.19 -9.25 0.22
N ILE A 65 -8.87 -9.59 1.48
CA ILE A 65 -7.47 -9.77 1.92
C ILE A 65 -6.84 -10.98 1.21
N LYS A 66 -7.55 -12.09 1.07
CA LYS A 66 -7.07 -13.24 0.26
C LYS A 66 -6.86 -12.87 -1.22
N ALA A 67 -7.70 -12.01 -1.78
CA ALA A 67 -7.50 -11.47 -3.13
C ALA A 67 -6.19 -10.67 -3.26
N MET A 68 -5.73 -10.00 -2.19
CA MET A 68 -4.41 -9.35 -2.17
C MET A 68 -3.28 -10.39 -2.23
N GLU A 69 -3.42 -11.53 -1.53
CA GLU A 69 -2.40 -12.59 -1.52
C GLU A 69 -2.21 -13.24 -2.90
N ILE A 70 -3.24 -13.35 -3.72
CA ILE A 70 -3.11 -13.81 -5.11
C ILE A 70 -2.17 -12.87 -5.90
N HIS A 71 -2.31 -11.56 -5.72
CA HIS A 71 -1.40 -10.61 -6.33
C HIS A 71 0.01 -10.64 -5.72
N SER A 72 0.15 -10.99 -4.43
CA SER A 72 1.46 -11.20 -3.81
C SER A 72 2.25 -12.30 -4.54
N VAL A 73 1.58 -13.43 -4.81
CA VAL A 73 2.17 -14.53 -5.59
C VAL A 73 2.60 -14.04 -6.98
N MET A 74 1.72 -13.35 -7.70
CA MET A 74 2.06 -12.80 -9.03
C MET A 74 3.28 -11.88 -9.00
N LEU A 75 3.38 -10.99 -8.00
CA LEU A 75 4.50 -10.06 -7.86
C LEU A 75 5.80 -10.77 -7.53
N SER A 76 5.78 -11.86 -6.75
CA SER A 76 6.99 -12.62 -6.39
C SER A 76 7.71 -13.18 -7.62
N TYR A 77 6.98 -13.58 -8.66
CA TYR A 77 7.56 -13.99 -9.93
C TYR A 77 8.16 -12.84 -10.76
N ARG A 78 7.78 -11.61 -10.49
CA ARG A 78 8.29 -10.41 -11.19
C ARG A 78 9.47 -9.77 -10.46
N LEU A 79 9.59 -9.99 -9.16
CA LEU A 79 10.63 -9.45 -8.29
C LEU A 79 11.57 -10.58 -7.84
N ARG A 80 12.56 -10.91 -8.64
CA ARG A 80 13.46 -12.06 -8.43
C ARG A 80 14.15 -12.10 -7.06
N THR A 81 14.38 -10.96 -6.42
CA THR A 81 15.01 -10.82 -5.11
C THR A 81 13.99 -10.64 -3.99
N SER A 82 12.79 -11.17 -4.15
CA SER A 82 11.73 -11.05 -3.16
C SER A 82 11.42 -12.37 -2.48
N LYS A 83 10.76 -12.27 -1.31
CA LYS A 83 10.20 -13.39 -0.55
C LYS A 83 8.79 -13.06 -0.13
N LEU A 84 7.89 -14.04 -0.22
CA LEU A 84 6.55 -13.96 0.33
C LEU A 84 6.64 -14.11 1.86
N CYS A 85 5.97 -13.21 2.60
CA CYS A 85 6.01 -13.16 4.05
C CYS A 85 4.59 -13.09 4.61
N SER A 86 4.25 -14.03 5.50
CA SER A 86 2.96 -14.15 6.17
C SER A 86 2.98 -13.64 7.62
N THR A 87 4.17 -13.36 8.17
CA THR A 87 4.34 -12.83 9.53
C THR A 87 5.27 -11.62 9.55
N LEU A 88 5.23 -10.84 10.62
CA LEU A 88 6.12 -9.69 10.81
C LEU A 88 7.59 -10.14 10.96
N GLU A 89 7.82 -11.27 11.63
CA GLU A 89 9.13 -11.86 11.82
C GLU A 89 9.76 -12.26 10.47
N GLU A 90 8.98 -12.87 9.57
CA GLU A 90 9.42 -13.20 8.21
C GLU A 90 9.76 -11.94 7.41
N ILE A 91 8.99 -10.85 7.55
CA ILE A 91 9.28 -9.57 6.90
C ILE A 91 10.63 -9.06 7.40
N VAL A 92 10.85 -8.97 8.72
CA VAL A 92 12.08 -8.46 9.32
C VAL A 92 13.29 -9.30 8.89
N SER A 93 13.17 -10.64 8.95
CA SER A 93 14.22 -11.56 8.47
C SER A 93 14.54 -11.33 6.99
N THR A 94 13.52 -11.21 6.15
CA THR A 94 13.68 -10.97 4.70
C THR A 94 14.41 -9.65 4.41
N LEU A 95 14.08 -8.60 5.15
CA LEU A 95 14.76 -7.30 5.04
C LEU A 95 16.21 -7.37 5.50
N SER A 96 16.53 -8.15 6.54
CA SER A 96 17.92 -8.35 7.03
C SER A 96 18.78 -9.09 6.00
N GLU A 97 18.17 -9.95 5.18
CA GLU A 97 18.82 -10.61 4.04
C GLU A 97 19.01 -9.67 2.81
N GLY A 98 18.61 -8.41 2.91
CA GLY A 98 18.65 -7.45 1.78
C GLY A 98 17.62 -7.72 0.69
N LYS A 99 16.67 -8.62 0.93
CA LYS A 99 15.61 -8.98 -0.02
C LYS A 99 14.39 -8.06 0.12
N ILE A 100 13.50 -8.13 -0.86
CA ILE A 100 12.21 -7.44 -0.86
C ILE A 100 11.18 -8.35 -0.19
N ALA A 101 10.50 -7.88 0.86
CA ALA A 101 9.40 -8.60 1.47
C ALA A 101 8.09 -8.30 0.73
N ILE A 102 7.41 -9.33 0.22
CA ILE A 102 6.06 -9.20 -0.34
C ILE A 102 5.09 -9.80 0.68
N VAL A 103 4.17 -8.99 1.15
CA VAL A 103 3.29 -9.36 2.26
C VAL A 103 2.16 -10.26 1.79
N LEU A 104 1.92 -11.34 2.54
CA LEU A 104 0.69 -12.12 2.57
C LEU A 104 -0.09 -11.65 3.81
N PRO A 105 -1.04 -10.71 3.66
CA PRO A 105 -1.53 -9.94 4.82
C PRO A 105 -2.53 -10.69 5.70
N TYR A 106 -3.10 -11.79 5.26
CA TYR A 106 -4.22 -12.45 5.94
C TYR A 106 -3.91 -12.83 7.41
N GLU A 107 -2.82 -13.54 7.64
CA GLU A 107 -2.45 -13.98 8.99
C GLU A 107 -2.07 -12.80 9.88
N ILE A 108 -1.37 -11.80 9.31
CA ILE A 108 -0.98 -10.60 10.07
C ILE A 108 -2.23 -9.83 10.53
N ILE A 109 -3.18 -9.59 9.62
CA ILE A 109 -4.37 -8.79 9.91
C ILE A 109 -5.28 -9.50 10.91
N ARG A 110 -5.48 -10.81 10.75
CA ARG A 110 -6.26 -11.62 11.72
C ARG A 110 -5.65 -11.62 13.13
N LYS A 111 -4.32 -11.78 13.22
CA LYS A 111 -3.61 -11.83 14.50
C LYS A 111 -3.62 -10.48 15.23
N VAL A 112 -3.43 -9.39 14.48
CA VAL A 112 -3.31 -8.03 15.06
C VAL A 112 -4.67 -7.46 15.44
N ASN A 113 -5.70 -7.73 14.66
CA ASN A 113 -7.10 -7.35 14.89
C ASN A 113 -7.31 -5.87 15.34
N ILE A 114 -6.60 -4.92 14.69
CA ILE A 114 -6.70 -3.48 14.97
C ILE A 114 -7.67 -2.79 14.01
N LEU A 115 -7.74 -3.29 12.75
CA LEU A 115 -8.64 -2.73 11.74
C LEU A 115 -10.06 -3.24 11.93
N PRO A 116 -11.07 -2.40 11.76
CA PRO A 116 -12.45 -2.87 11.69
C PRO A 116 -12.64 -3.91 10.57
N GLU A 117 -13.34 -4.99 10.87
CA GLU A 117 -13.75 -6.00 9.88
C GLU A 117 -14.88 -5.45 9.01
N SER A 118 -14.52 -4.54 8.13
CA SER A 118 -15.45 -3.77 7.33
C SER A 118 -14.99 -3.69 5.88
N TRP A 119 -15.95 -3.70 4.98
CA TRP A 119 -15.73 -3.45 3.56
C TRP A 119 -15.16 -2.05 3.26
N SER A 120 -15.30 -1.09 4.19
CA SER A 120 -14.71 0.24 4.07
C SER A 120 -13.19 0.25 4.27
N ILE A 121 -12.62 -0.80 4.89
CA ILE A 121 -11.18 -0.98 5.04
C ILE A 121 -10.63 -1.61 3.77
N THR A 122 -9.68 -0.91 3.14
CA THR A 122 -9.06 -1.40 1.91
C THR A 122 -7.59 -1.73 2.09
N SER A 123 -6.96 -2.18 1.01
CA SER A 123 -5.51 -2.41 0.99
C SER A 123 -4.66 -1.16 1.31
N ASP A 124 -5.24 0.05 1.29
CA ASP A 124 -4.54 1.27 1.69
C ASP A 124 -4.32 1.29 3.20
N SER A 125 -5.39 1.13 4.01
CA SER A 125 -5.29 1.02 5.47
C SER A 125 -4.47 -0.18 5.91
N ILE A 126 -4.59 -1.32 5.22
CA ILE A 126 -3.78 -2.50 5.50
C ILE A 126 -2.28 -2.20 5.34
N ALA A 127 -1.91 -1.53 4.24
CA ALA A 127 -0.51 -1.15 4.01
C ALA A 127 0.01 -0.16 5.05
N VAL A 128 -0.83 0.81 5.46
CA VAL A 128 -0.48 1.77 6.51
C VAL A 128 -0.31 1.08 7.85
N LEU A 129 -1.20 0.12 8.21
CA LEU A 129 -1.06 -0.66 9.44
C LEU A 129 0.23 -1.49 9.44
N ILE A 130 0.55 -2.17 8.35
CA ILE A 130 1.83 -2.90 8.22
C ILE A 130 3.02 -1.96 8.38
N GLY A 131 2.95 -0.76 7.80
CA GLY A 131 3.96 0.27 8.00
C GLY A 131 4.14 0.68 9.47
N ILE A 132 3.03 0.83 10.20
CA ILE A 132 3.03 1.13 11.63
C ILE A 132 3.68 0.00 12.43
N LEU A 133 3.28 -1.25 12.19
CA LEU A 133 3.78 -2.43 12.89
C LEU A 133 5.29 -2.65 12.67
N LEU A 134 5.82 -2.23 11.53
CA LEU A 134 7.24 -2.32 11.19
C LEU A 134 8.05 -1.08 11.56
N GLY A 135 7.43 -0.03 12.10
CA GLY A 135 8.09 1.25 12.34
C GLY A 135 8.67 1.86 11.05
N ALA A 136 7.95 1.75 9.93
CA ALA A 136 8.42 2.23 8.63
C ALA A 136 8.60 3.75 8.60
N ASP A 137 9.65 4.22 7.96
CA ASP A 137 9.92 5.65 7.80
C ASP A 137 8.89 6.34 6.88
N LEU A 138 8.36 5.59 5.92
CA LEU A 138 7.38 6.07 4.96
C LEU A 138 6.53 4.91 4.42
N VAL A 139 5.23 5.14 4.30
CA VAL A 139 4.31 4.30 3.54
C VAL A 139 3.96 5.03 2.24
N VAL A 140 4.14 4.39 1.10
CA VAL A 140 3.77 4.96 -0.21
C VAL A 140 2.59 4.18 -0.78
N LEU A 141 1.53 4.89 -1.08
CA LEU A 141 0.36 4.38 -1.79
C LEU A 141 0.52 4.70 -3.28
N LEU A 142 0.95 3.71 -4.08
CA LEU A 142 0.98 3.85 -5.55
C LEU A 142 -0.44 3.73 -6.09
N LYS A 143 -0.91 4.80 -6.71
CA LYS A 143 -2.26 4.96 -7.23
C LYS A 143 -2.21 5.39 -8.71
N ASN A 144 -3.35 5.48 -9.35
CA ASN A 144 -3.48 6.06 -10.71
C ASN A 144 -3.91 7.54 -10.63
N VAL A 145 -3.27 8.30 -9.74
CA VAL A 145 -3.47 9.75 -9.57
C VAL A 145 -2.16 10.39 -9.13
N ASP A 146 -1.92 11.65 -9.49
CA ASP A 146 -0.68 12.37 -9.16
C ASP A 146 -0.58 12.81 -7.69
N GLY A 147 -1.63 12.64 -6.90
CA GLY A 147 -1.70 13.05 -5.49
C GLY A 147 -3.12 13.49 -5.14
N VAL A 148 -3.29 14.17 -4.02
CA VAL A 148 -4.56 14.74 -3.57
C VAL A 148 -4.78 16.09 -4.22
N TYR A 149 -5.93 16.28 -4.88
CA TYR A 149 -6.29 17.54 -5.52
C TYR A 149 -7.15 18.39 -4.58
N VAL A 150 -6.75 19.65 -4.42
CA VAL A 150 -7.54 20.71 -3.76
C VAL A 150 -7.62 21.86 -4.74
N ASN A 151 -8.84 22.33 -5.03
CA ASN A 151 -9.11 23.40 -5.99
C ASN A 151 -8.41 23.19 -7.35
N GLY A 152 -8.42 21.96 -7.86
CA GLY A 152 -7.84 21.59 -9.17
C GLY A 152 -6.31 21.44 -9.21
N LYS A 153 -5.60 21.65 -8.09
CA LYS A 153 -4.13 21.49 -8.00
C LYS A 153 -3.76 20.39 -7.03
N VAL A 154 -2.69 19.64 -7.34
CA VAL A 154 -2.12 18.65 -6.41
C VAL A 154 -1.46 19.39 -5.26
N VAL A 155 -1.84 19.05 -4.02
CA VAL A 155 -1.19 19.58 -2.82
C VAL A 155 0.02 18.73 -2.47
N LYS A 156 1.18 19.37 -2.25
CA LYS A 156 2.44 18.68 -1.92
C LYS A 156 2.40 18.08 -0.50
N GLU A 157 1.83 18.79 0.43
CA GLU A 157 1.71 18.39 1.83
C GLU A 157 0.28 18.54 2.33
N LEU A 158 -0.17 17.58 3.13
CA LEU A 158 -1.50 17.55 3.71
C LEU A 158 -1.41 17.12 5.18
N LYS A 159 -2.05 17.86 6.06
CA LYS A 159 -2.20 17.44 7.46
C LYS A 159 -3.46 16.57 7.59
N ALA A 160 -3.32 15.39 8.19
CA ALA A 160 -4.45 14.49 8.38
C ALA A 160 -5.57 15.12 9.22
N GLY A 161 -5.22 16.07 10.12
CA GLY A 161 -6.19 16.82 10.92
C GLY A 161 -6.97 17.88 10.12
N SER A 162 -6.49 18.32 8.95
CA SER A 162 -7.12 19.36 8.15
C SER A 162 -8.20 18.85 7.20
N VAL A 163 -8.37 17.54 7.06
CA VAL A 163 -9.35 16.92 6.17
C VAL A 163 -10.10 15.80 6.87
N SER A 164 -11.38 15.64 6.54
CA SER A 164 -12.23 14.59 7.10
C SER A 164 -12.20 13.30 6.28
N LYS A 165 -11.95 13.40 4.96
CA LYS A 165 -12.01 12.28 4.01
C LYS A 165 -10.96 12.41 2.93
N LEU A 166 -10.40 11.26 2.50
CA LEU A 166 -9.53 11.17 1.33
C LEU A 166 -10.28 10.78 0.06
N LYS A 167 -11.58 10.45 0.16
CA LYS A 167 -12.46 10.11 -0.97
C LYS A 167 -11.84 9.03 -1.88
N ARG A 168 -11.67 9.38 -3.18
CA ARG A 168 -11.09 8.49 -4.20
C ARG A 168 -9.57 8.23 -4.05
N TYR A 169 -8.88 8.98 -3.20
CA TYR A 169 -7.41 8.90 -3.09
C TYR A 169 -6.94 7.76 -2.20
N ALA A 170 -7.64 7.51 -1.08
CA ALA A 170 -7.44 6.37 -0.19
C ALA A 170 -8.73 6.15 0.61
N ASP A 171 -8.84 5.02 1.31
CA ASP A 171 -9.93 4.87 2.28
C ASP A 171 -9.72 5.80 3.49
N ASP A 172 -10.83 6.20 4.12
CA ASP A 172 -10.81 7.25 5.14
C ASP A 172 -10.11 6.80 6.44
N TYR A 173 -9.99 5.50 6.69
CA TYR A 173 -9.31 4.97 7.86
C TYR A 173 -7.79 5.23 7.84
N VAL A 174 -7.22 5.46 6.67
CA VAL A 174 -5.83 5.92 6.51
C VAL A 174 -5.57 7.20 7.32
N LEU A 175 -6.51 8.16 7.32
CA LEU A 175 -6.37 9.40 8.10
C LEU A 175 -6.38 9.13 9.61
N GLU A 176 -7.21 8.21 10.08
CA GLU A 176 -7.26 7.81 11.47
C GLU A 176 -5.94 7.20 11.92
N LEU A 177 -5.40 6.26 11.14
CA LEU A 177 -4.10 5.65 11.40
C LEU A 177 -2.97 6.70 11.45
N ILE A 178 -2.96 7.66 10.52
CA ILE A 178 -1.96 8.74 10.50
C ILE A 178 -2.07 9.61 11.76
N ARG A 179 -3.29 10.00 12.15
CA ARG A 179 -3.51 10.83 13.36
C ARG A 179 -3.06 10.12 14.62
N ARG A 180 -3.40 8.83 14.76
CA ARG A 180 -3.15 8.03 15.94
C ARG A 180 -1.68 7.64 16.09
N PHE A 181 -1.05 7.18 15.02
CA PHE A 181 0.28 6.56 15.05
C PHE A 181 1.39 7.45 14.46
N LYS A 182 1.06 8.65 13.97
CA LYS A 182 2.02 9.63 13.42
C LYS A 182 2.86 9.10 12.25
N VAL A 183 2.37 8.08 11.56
CA VAL A 183 3.02 7.52 10.37
C VAL A 183 2.93 8.50 9.19
N LYS A 184 3.99 8.55 8.37
CA LYS A 184 4.02 9.36 7.14
C LYS A 184 3.48 8.52 5.98
N VAL A 185 2.56 9.07 5.22
CA VAL A 185 1.97 8.39 4.05
C VAL A 185 2.10 9.29 2.81
N ALA A 186 2.61 8.76 1.71
CA ALA A 186 2.65 9.47 0.44
C ALA A 186 1.70 8.85 -0.58
N ILE A 187 0.90 9.67 -1.25
CA ILE A 187 0.10 9.27 -2.41
C ILE A 187 0.88 9.65 -3.67
N VAL A 188 1.21 8.64 -4.48
CA VAL A 188 2.13 8.76 -5.62
C VAL A 188 1.50 8.10 -6.85
N ASN A 189 1.73 8.70 -8.01
CA ASN A 189 1.31 8.10 -9.28
C ASN A 189 2.19 6.89 -9.62
N GLY A 190 1.59 5.70 -9.59
CA GLY A 190 2.28 4.45 -9.90
C GLY A 190 2.65 4.29 -11.39
N LEU A 191 2.13 5.15 -12.28
CA LEU A 191 2.57 5.23 -13.68
C LEU A 191 3.92 5.96 -13.80
N LYS A 192 4.34 6.66 -12.75
CA LYS A 192 5.58 7.42 -12.63
C LYS A 192 6.40 6.94 -11.42
N PRO A 193 6.78 5.64 -11.36
CA PRO A 193 7.37 5.05 -10.16
C PRO A 193 8.75 5.63 -9.80
N GLU A 194 9.39 6.37 -10.70
CA GLU A 194 10.65 7.09 -10.46
C GLU A 194 10.54 8.12 -9.32
N ILE A 195 9.34 8.59 -8.97
CA ILE A 195 9.08 9.45 -7.82
C ILE A 195 9.63 8.82 -6.52
N LEU A 196 9.57 7.50 -6.40
CA LEU A 196 10.11 6.76 -5.25
C LEU A 196 11.59 7.05 -4.98
N LYS A 197 12.40 7.29 -6.02
CA LYS A 197 13.82 7.62 -5.88
C LYS A 197 14.01 8.96 -5.16
N TYR A 198 13.17 9.93 -5.47
CA TYR A 198 13.21 11.26 -4.85
C TYR A 198 12.75 11.21 -3.40
N LEU A 199 11.65 10.50 -3.12
CA LEU A 199 11.14 10.31 -1.76
C LEU A 199 12.19 9.63 -0.85
N VAL A 200 12.88 8.61 -1.36
CA VAL A 200 13.91 7.90 -0.62
C VAL A 200 15.17 8.74 -0.39
N SER A 201 15.59 9.52 -1.39
CA SER A 201 16.80 10.34 -1.32
C SER A 201 16.59 11.68 -0.61
N GLY A 202 15.35 12.09 -0.36
CA GLY A 202 15.02 13.40 0.20
C GLY A 202 15.29 14.57 -0.78
N ARG A 203 15.55 14.27 -2.05
CA ARG A 203 15.74 15.30 -3.09
C ARG A 203 14.40 15.87 -3.52
N GLU A 204 14.41 17.09 -4.02
CA GLU A 204 13.23 17.70 -4.61
C GLU A 204 12.75 16.87 -5.80
N CYS A 205 11.48 16.51 -5.79
CA CYS A 205 10.86 15.75 -6.86
C CYS A 205 10.23 16.69 -7.88
N PRO A 206 10.58 16.60 -9.18
CA PRO A 206 9.99 17.44 -10.22
C PRO A 206 8.54 17.05 -10.55
N GLN A 207 8.08 15.90 -10.07
CA GLN A 207 6.74 15.40 -10.34
C GLN A 207 5.86 15.56 -9.10
N PRO A 208 4.54 15.78 -9.30
CA PRO A 208 3.61 15.95 -8.18
C PRO A 208 3.40 14.65 -7.40
N TYR A 209 3.25 14.79 -6.10
CA TYR A 209 2.80 13.76 -5.15
C TYR A 209 2.24 14.48 -3.92
N THR A 210 1.54 13.77 -3.04
CA THR A 210 1.08 14.32 -1.77
C THR A 210 1.66 13.55 -0.61
N LEU A 211 2.36 14.23 0.30
CA LEU A 211 2.78 13.70 1.59
C LEU A 211 1.72 14.04 2.65
N ILE A 212 1.22 13.03 3.36
CA ILE A 212 0.24 13.19 4.43
C ILE A 212 0.94 12.90 5.75
N THR A 213 0.83 13.84 6.69
CA THR A 213 1.39 13.75 8.04
C THR A 213 0.31 14.05 9.09
N ALA A 214 0.57 13.73 10.34
CA ALA A 214 -0.31 14.08 11.47
C ALA A 214 -0.43 15.58 11.69
#